data_49a3b91976528dc2bda709fbc4c98c5d
#
_entry.id   49a3b91976528dc2bda709fbc4c98c5d
#
_cell.length_a   1.000
_cell.length_b   1.000
_cell.length_c   1.000
_cell.angle_alpha   90.00
_cell.angle_beta   90.00
_cell.angle_gamma   90.00
#
_symmetry.space_group_name_H-M   'P 1'
#
loop_
_entity.id
_entity.type
_entity.pdbx_description
1 polymer ?
#
loop_
_entity_poly.entity_id
_entity_poly.type
_entity_poly.pdbx_seq_one_letter_code
_entity_poly.pdbx_strand_id
1 'polypeptide(L)'
;NYLLQTPCILEVSPKMGPDQAIPSQGTFRSFSVYEMPFDSYDRERKGLFTRKMYRTIAPWTTENPIFMHLTSTNPETVYRAIDQCAETGYEMIILSFGSGLNAEDISDANIAKYKAFVDYARNKGIEMGCYSLLASRWISDEVDVINPKTGKRGGMTFGSSPCLCSDWGYEYFHKIKTFFEKTGMRCFEHDGSYPGDFCASTVHPHHKGLKDSQWNQFHKVTELYHWMCENGIYLNVPDFYFLNGSTKVGIGYR
;
A
#
# COMPACT_ATOMS: atom_id res chain seq x y z
N ASN A 1 3.56 7.99 -47.53
CA ASN A 1 3.34 8.96 -46.47
C ASN A 1 3.61 8.32 -45.08
N TYR A 2 4.81 8.46 -44.62
CA TYR A 2 5.23 7.85 -43.33
C TYR A 2 4.51 8.45 -42.12
N LEU A 3 3.89 9.62 -42.21
CA LEU A 3 3.07 10.19 -41.13
C LEU A 3 1.78 9.40 -40.88
N LEU A 4 1.28 8.67 -41.88
CA LEU A 4 0.13 7.79 -41.74
C LEU A 4 0.50 6.37 -41.33
N GLN A 5 1.78 6.05 -41.31
CA GLN A 5 2.33 4.76 -40.95
C GLN A 5 3.26 4.85 -39.72
N THR A 6 3.10 5.90 -38.94
CA THR A 6 3.85 6.05 -37.69
C THR A 6 3.58 4.85 -36.77
N PRO A 7 4.61 4.21 -36.22
CA PRO A 7 4.41 3.16 -35.27
C PRO A 7 3.66 3.68 -34.04
N CYS A 8 3.00 2.79 -33.33
CA CYS A 8 2.34 3.12 -32.08
C CYS A 8 3.35 3.73 -31.13
N ILE A 9 3.04 4.91 -30.60
CA ILE A 9 3.85 5.58 -29.58
C ILE A 9 3.17 5.34 -28.25
N LEU A 10 3.89 4.71 -27.31
CA LEU A 10 3.50 4.60 -25.93
C LEU A 10 4.31 5.60 -25.10
N GLU A 11 3.61 6.52 -24.46
CA GLU A 11 4.19 7.47 -23.52
C GLU A 11 3.71 7.15 -22.11
N VAL A 12 4.64 6.99 -21.18
CA VAL A 12 4.37 6.77 -19.76
C VAL A 12 5.08 7.84 -18.95
N SER A 13 4.30 8.71 -18.34
CA SER A 13 4.81 9.81 -17.54
C SER A 13 3.94 10.05 -16.31
N PRO A 14 4.49 10.54 -15.18
CA PRO A 14 3.68 11.01 -14.07
C PRO A 14 2.92 12.28 -14.50
N LYS A 15 1.74 12.51 -13.94
CA LYS A 15 1.00 13.76 -14.19
C LYS A 15 1.77 15.00 -13.75
N MET A 16 2.56 14.87 -12.70
CA MET A 16 3.44 15.89 -12.15
C MET A 16 4.72 15.23 -11.68
N GLY A 17 5.81 15.95 -11.78
CA GLY A 17 7.11 15.49 -11.28
C GLY A 17 7.99 14.85 -12.35
N PRO A 18 9.07 14.22 -11.92
CA PRO A 18 9.49 14.02 -10.53
C PRO A 18 10.08 15.28 -9.84
N ASP A 19 10.52 16.27 -10.58
CA ASP A 19 11.18 17.51 -10.11
C ASP A 19 12.30 17.27 -9.06
N GLN A 20 13.13 16.27 -9.33
CA GLN A 20 14.22 15.86 -8.47
C GLN A 20 15.54 16.52 -8.89
N ALA A 21 16.26 17.06 -7.92
CA ALA A 21 17.62 17.52 -8.15
C ALA A 21 18.58 16.33 -8.30
N ILE A 22 19.31 16.29 -9.40
CA ILE A 22 20.35 15.29 -9.61
C ILE A 22 21.69 15.94 -9.24
N PRO A 23 22.34 15.50 -8.16
CA PRO A 23 23.66 16.05 -7.78
C PRO A 23 24.71 15.70 -8.82
N SER A 24 25.80 16.47 -8.85
CA SER A 24 26.95 16.17 -9.70
C SER A 24 27.45 14.74 -9.42
N GLN A 25 27.59 13.92 -10.46
CA GLN A 25 27.93 12.49 -10.39
C GLN A 25 26.85 11.62 -9.70
N GLY A 26 25.66 12.18 -9.44
CA GLY A 26 24.52 11.43 -8.94
C GLY A 26 23.79 10.67 -10.05
N THR A 27 22.93 9.75 -9.63
CA THR A 27 22.04 9.01 -10.52
C THR A 27 20.59 9.32 -10.18
N PHE A 28 19.75 9.32 -11.19
CA PHE A 28 18.29 9.34 -11.04
C PHE A 28 17.71 8.02 -11.52
N ARG A 29 16.89 7.38 -10.68
CA ARG A 29 16.14 6.19 -11.05
C ARG A 29 14.69 6.58 -11.23
N SER A 30 14.17 6.39 -12.43
CA SER A 30 12.75 6.58 -12.74
C SER A 30 11.89 5.46 -12.15
N PHE A 31 10.57 5.59 -12.27
CA PHE A 31 9.65 4.47 -12.04
C PHE A 31 9.89 3.35 -13.07
N SER A 32 9.52 2.13 -12.69
CA SER A 32 9.59 0.97 -13.59
C SER A 32 8.36 0.93 -14.49
N VAL A 33 8.56 0.57 -15.75
CA VAL A 33 7.50 0.32 -16.74
C VAL A 33 7.62 -1.11 -17.22
N TYR A 34 6.51 -1.82 -17.27
CA TYR A 34 6.44 -3.19 -17.75
C TYR A 34 5.52 -3.22 -18.96
N GLU A 35 6.06 -3.63 -20.10
CA GLU A 35 5.34 -3.74 -21.35
C GLU A 35 5.06 -5.21 -21.66
N MET A 36 3.83 -5.52 -22.02
CA MET A 36 3.44 -6.88 -22.39
C MET A 36 2.68 -6.84 -23.74
N PRO A 37 3.39 -6.93 -24.86
CA PRO A 37 2.75 -7.02 -26.16
C PRO A 37 2.06 -8.38 -26.32
N PHE A 38 0.79 -8.38 -26.72
CA PHE A 38 0.05 -9.59 -27.03
C PHE A 38 0.17 -9.92 -28.52
N ASP A 39 0.43 -11.19 -28.82
CA ASP A 39 0.50 -11.72 -30.18
C ASP A 39 -0.84 -12.19 -30.74
N SER A 40 -1.92 -12.03 -29.97
CA SER A 40 -3.25 -12.53 -30.31
C SER A 40 -4.35 -11.67 -29.73
N TYR A 41 -5.48 -11.61 -30.40
CA TYR A 41 -6.74 -11.04 -29.90
C TYR A 41 -7.56 -12.05 -29.07
N ASP A 42 -7.19 -13.34 -29.08
CA ASP A 42 -7.85 -14.37 -28.33
C ASP A 42 -7.79 -14.10 -26.81
N ARG A 43 -8.96 -14.16 -26.16
CA ARG A 43 -9.12 -13.81 -24.75
C ARG A 43 -8.36 -14.75 -23.81
N GLU A 44 -8.44 -16.04 -24.10
CA GLU A 44 -7.82 -17.05 -23.22
C GLU A 44 -6.30 -17.02 -23.36
N ARG A 45 -5.81 -16.86 -24.59
CA ARG A 45 -4.39 -16.72 -24.86
C ARG A 45 -3.81 -15.49 -24.16
N LYS A 46 -4.50 -14.34 -24.18
CA LYS A 46 -4.12 -13.16 -23.39
C LYS A 46 -4.08 -13.44 -21.91
N GLY A 47 -5.11 -14.11 -21.37
CA GLY A 47 -5.17 -14.48 -19.97
C GLY A 47 -4.03 -15.39 -19.53
N LEU A 48 -3.70 -16.42 -20.32
CA LEU A 48 -2.57 -17.31 -20.07
C LEU A 48 -1.23 -16.56 -20.11
N PHE A 49 -1.07 -15.65 -21.05
CA PHE A 49 0.14 -14.84 -21.19
C PHE A 49 0.32 -13.88 -20.00
N THR A 50 -0.76 -13.24 -19.55
CA THR A 50 -0.75 -12.40 -18.34
C THR A 50 -0.34 -13.20 -17.10
N ARG A 51 -0.90 -14.40 -16.89
CA ARG A 51 -0.50 -15.27 -15.78
C ARG A 51 0.98 -15.67 -15.87
N LYS A 52 1.46 -15.95 -17.08
CA LYS A 52 2.89 -16.26 -17.28
C LYS A 52 3.77 -15.07 -16.90
N MET A 53 3.38 -13.84 -17.27
CA MET A 53 4.07 -12.63 -16.87
C MET A 53 4.18 -12.54 -15.33
N TYR A 54 3.06 -12.64 -14.62
CA TYR A 54 3.07 -12.57 -13.15
C TYR A 54 3.94 -13.65 -12.51
N ARG A 55 3.83 -14.89 -12.96
CA ARG A 55 4.69 -15.98 -12.48
C ARG A 55 6.17 -15.73 -12.70
N THR A 56 6.51 -15.00 -13.74
CA THR A 56 7.92 -14.73 -14.10
C THR A 56 8.48 -13.54 -13.32
N ILE A 57 7.75 -12.42 -13.24
CA ILE A 57 8.28 -11.17 -12.68
C ILE A 57 7.85 -10.90 -11.24
N ALA A 58 6.76 -11.49 -10.79
CA ALA A 58 6.20 -11.30 -9.46
C ALA A 58 5.59 -12.62 -8.92
N PRO A 59 6.39 -13.70 -8.78
CA PRO A 59 5.88 -15.04 -8.40
C PRO A 59 5.14 -15.03 -7.05
N TRP A 60 5.48 -14.13 -6.14
CA TRP A 60 4.79 -13.96 -4.85
C TRP A 60 3.32 -13.53 -4.98
N THR A 61 2.87 -13.07 -6.15
CA THR A 61 1.48 -12.64 -6.39
C THR A 61 0.59 -13.77 -6.88
N THR A 62 1.11 -14.97 -7.09
CA THR A 62 0.36 -16.07 -7.72
C THR A 62 -0.48 -16.87 -6.75
N GLU A 63 -0.17 -16.79 -5.47
CA GLU A 63 -0.90 -17.46 -4.39
C GLU A 63 -1.35 -16.45 -3.36
N ASN A 64 -2.67 -16.34 -3.18
CA ASN A 64 -3.26 -15.48 -2.16
C ASN A 64 -3.80 -16.34 -1.04
N PRO A 65 -3.60 -15.97 0.24
CA PRO A 65 -4.19 -16.69 1.35
C PRO A 65 -5.73 -16.57 1.34
N ILE A 66 -6.40 -17.58 1.85
CA ILE A 66 -7.83 -17.50 2.15
C ILE A 66 -7.96 -16.78 3.49
N PHE A 67 -8.51 -15.57 3.47
CA PHE A 67 -8.60 -14.76 4.67
C PHE A 67 -10.03 -14.32 4.99
N MET A 68 -10.27 -14.14 6.29
CA MET A 68 -11.49 -13.54 6.85
C MET A 68 -11.23 -12.09 7.24
N HIS A 69 -12.15 -11.19 6.91
CA HIS A 69 -12.19 -9.85 7.51
C HIS A 69 -13.02 -9.86 8.79
N LEU A 70 -12.43 -9.39 9.88
CA LEU A 70 -13.08 -9.27 11.18
C LEU A 70 -13.16 -7.81 11.61
N THR A 71 -14.38 -7.34 11.90
CA THR A 71 -14.67 -5.95 12.31
C THR A 71 -14.78 -5.77 13.82
N SER A 72 -13.99 -6.53 14.59
CA SER A 72 -13.98 -6.46 16.05
C SER A 72 -12.59 -6.72 16.61
N THR A 73 -12.25 -6.05 17.70
CA THR A 73 -11.07 -6.32 18.53
C THR A 73 -11.45 -6.77 19.95
N ASN A 74 -12.72 -7.16 20.15
CA ASN A 74 -13.13 -7.79 21.40
C ASN A 74 -12.45 -9.16 21.52
N PRO A 75 -11.75 -9.46 22.64
CA PRO A 75 -10.97 -10.70 22.75
C PRO A 75 -11.78 -11.97 22.54
N GLU A 76 -12.96 -12.08 23.13
CA GLU A 76 -13.83 -13.27 22.97
C GLU A 76 -14.20 -13.49 21.50
N THR A 77 -14.56 -12.41 20.80
CA THR A 77 -14.89 -12.47 19.36
C THR A 77 -13.70 -12.86 18.51
N VAL A 78 -12.51 -12.30 18.81
CA VAL A 78 -11.28 -12.60 18.08
C VAL A 78 -10.87 -14.05 18.27
N TYR A 79 -10.82 -14.56 19.51
CA TYR A 79 -10.45 -15.95 19.76
C TYR A 79 -11.42 -16.94 19.12
N ARG A 80 -12.73 -16.67 19.20
CA ARG A 80 -13.73 -17.49 18.52
C ARG A 80 -13.57 -17.48 17.01
N ALA A 81 -13.27 -16.33 16.41
CA ALA A 81 -13.02 -16.22 14.97
C ALA A 81 -11.78 -17.00 14.55
N ILE A 82 -10.71 -16.98 15.36
CA ILE A 82 -9.50 -17.76 15.12
C ILE A 82 -9.82 -19.26 15.13
N ASP A 83 -10.58 -19.72 16.11
CA ASP A 83 -10.99 -21.13 16.21
C ASP A 83 -11.81 -21.56 14.98
N GLN A 84 -12.81 -20.76 14.62
CA GLN A 84 -13.62 -21.01 13.43
C GLN A 84 -12.82 -21.04 12.13
N CYS A 85 -11.87 -20.13 11.97
CA CYS A 85 -10.98 -20.10 10.81
C CYS A 85 -10.13 -21.37 10.73
N ALA A 86 -9.58 -21.82 11.85
CA ALA A 86 -8.78 -23.05 11.91
C ALA A 86 -9.62 -24.29 11.56
N GLU A 87 -10.88 -24.34 12.01
CA GLU A 87 -11.78 -25.46 11.73
C GLU A 87 -12.25 -25.50 10.26
N THR A 88 -12.33 -24.35 9.59
CA THR A 88 -12.92 -24.20 8.26
C THR A 88 -11.90 -24.03 7.14
N GLY A 89 -10.60 -24.05 7.45
CA GLY A 89 -9.53 -23.99 6.46
C GLY A 89 -9.19 -22.58 5.96
N TYR A 90 -9.55 -21.55 6.71
CA TYR A 90 -8.96 -20.22 6.49
C TYR A 90 -7.49 -20.22 6.91
N GLU A 91 -6.71 -19.33 6.29
CA GLU A 91 -5.27 -19.23 6.52
C GLU A 91 -4.91 -17.95 7.28
N MET A 92 -5.80 -16.94 7.24
CA MET A 92 -5.52 -15.62 7.78
C MET A 92 -6.78 -14.90 8.25
N ILE A 93 -6.63 -14.02 9.27
CA ILE A 93 -7.65 -13.07 9.69
C ILE A 93 -7.08 -11.66 9.59
N ILE A 94 -7.79 -10.76 8.91
CA ILE A 94 -7.48 -9.33 8.86
C ILE A 94 -8.43 -8.59 9.80
N LEU A 95 -7.90 -7.91 10.82
CA LEU A 95 -8.65 -6.95 11.61
C LEU A 95 -8.88 -5.70 10.76
N SER A 96 -10.06 -5.66 10.15
CA SER A 96 -10.39 -4.77 9.03
C SER A 96 -10.88 -3.39 9.50
N PHE A 97 -11.26 -2.57 8.52
CA PHE A 97 -11.89 -1.28 8.78
C PHE A 97 -13.07 -1.43 9.75
N GLY A 98 -13.16 -0.53 10.72
CA GLY A 98 -14.21 -0.56 11.74
C GLY A 98 -13.99 -1.55 12.89
N SER A 99 -12.91 -2.33 12.90
CA SER A 99 -12.59 -3.25 14.00
C SER A 99 -12.21 -2.55 15.30
N GLY A 100 -11.75 -1.30 15.22
CA GLY A 100 -11.19 -0.56 16.35
C GLY A 100 -9.69 -0.81 16.58
N LEU A 101 -9.03 -1.56 15.67
CA LEU A 101 -7.57 -1.67 15.70
C LEU A 101 -6.95 -0.32 15.34
N ASN A 102 -5.93 0.08 16.10
CA ASN A 102 -5.06 1.22 15.78
C ASN A 102 -3.60 0.76 15.71
N ALA A 103 -3.09 0.57 14.49
CA ALA A 103 -1.70 0.20 14.25
C ALA A 103 -0.71 1.37 14.45
N GLU A 104 -1.21 2.58 14.64
CA GLU A 104 -0.41 3.76 14.96
C GLU A 104 -0.19 3.94 16.48
N ASP A 105 -0.89 3.18 17.30
CA ASP A 105 -0.65 3.13 18.73
C ASP A 105 0.38 2.03 19.05
N ILE A 106 1.60 2.46 19.34
CA ILE A 106 2.72 1.58 19.69
C ILE A 106 2.98 1.47 21.19
N SER A 107 1.99 1.83 22.02
CA SER A 107 2.06 1.63 23.46
C SER A 107 2.20 0.15 23.82
N ASP A 108 2.88 -0.13 24.92
CA ASP A 108 3.11 -1.51 25.37
C ASP A 108 1.80 -2.27 25.58
N ALA A 109 0.75 -1.60 26.08
CA ALA A 109 -0.56 -2.20 26.27
C ALA A 109 -1.22 -2.60 24.95
N ASN A 110 -1.18 -1.74 23.93
CA ASN A 110 -1.73 -2.02 22.60
C ASN A 110 -0.94 -3.15 21.91
N ILE A 111 0.38 -3.08 21.95
CA ILE A 111 1.25 -4.14 21.42
C ILE A 111 0.99 -5.48 22.09
N ALA A 112 0.94 -5.52 23.42
CA ALA A 112 0.70 -6.76 24.18
C ALA A 112 -0.66 -7.40 23.83
N LYS A 113 -1.70 -6.57 23.69
CA LYS A 113 -3.03 -7.03 23.28
C LYS A 113 -2.99 -7.76 21.94
N TYR A 114 -2.44 -7.12 20.90
CA TYR A 114 -2.45 -7.71 19.57
C TYR A 114 -1.44 -8.84 19.43
N LYS A 115 -0.31 -8.78 20.13
CA LYS A 115 0.62 -9.89 20.19
C LYS A 115 -0.04 -11.15 20.76
N ALA A 116 -0.86 -11.04 21.79
CA ALA A 116 -1.58 -12.18 22.36
C ALA A 116 -2.53 -12.84 21.33
N PHE A 117 -3.21 -12.05 20.50
CA PHE A 117 -4.02 -12.58 19.40
C PHE A 117 -3.17 -13.29 18.35
N VAL A 118 -2.05 -12.68 17.96
CA VAL A 118 -1.11 -13.27 16.98
C VAL A 118 -0.55 -14.59 17.49
N ASP A 119 -0.11 -14.64 18.75
CA ASP A 119 0.47 -15.85 19.34
C ASP A 119 -0.59 -16.98 19.41
N TYR A 120 -1.83 -16.66 19.79
CA TYR A 120 -2.93 -17.63 19.81
C TYR A 120 -3.26 -18.15 18.41
N ALA A 121 -3.40 -17.25 17.43
CA ALA A 121 -3.71 -17.59 16.05
C ALA A 121 -2.64 -18.49 15.44
N ARG A 122 -1.37 -18.15 15.65
CA ARG A 122 -0.23 -18.90 15.13
C ARG A 122 -0.16 -20.32 15.68
N ASN A 123 -0.52 -20.53 16.94
CA ASN A 123 -0.61 -21.86 17.55
C ASN A 123 -1.69 -22.74 16.88
N LYS A 124 -2.62 -22.12 16.15
CA LYS A 124 -3.67 -22.80 15.38
C LYS A 124 -3.43 -22.80 13.87
N GLY A 125 -2.26 -22.33 13.43
CA GLY A 125 -1.91 -22.26 12.01
C GLY A 125 -2.56 -21.09 11.26
N ILE A 126 -3.10 -20.09 11.97
CA ILE A 126 -3.74 -18.90 11.40
C ILE A 126 -2.81 -17.68 11.54
N GLU A 127 -2.62 -16.94 10.47
CA GLU A 127 -1.91 -15.66 10.52
C GLU A 127 -2.89 -14.50 10.78
N MET A 128 -2.36 -13.44 11.41
CA MET A 128 -3.13 -12.24 11.69
C MET A 128 -2.63 -11.06 10.88
N GLY A 129 -3.56 -10.22 10.43
CA GLY A 129 -3.28 -8.97 9.72
C GLY A 129 -4.08 -7.81 10.28
N CYS A 130 -3.71 -6.60 9.85
CA CYS A 130 -4.40 -5.38 10.21
C CYS A 130 -4.65 -4.49 9.00
N TYR A 131 -5.63 -3.60 9.16
CA TYR A 131 -6.01 -2.56 8.21
C TYR A 131 -5.47 -1.20 8.65
N SER A 132 -5.04 -0.37 7.71
CA SER A 132 -4.81 1.05 7.92
C SER A 132 -5.25 1.87 6.70
N LEU A 133 -5.76 3.07 6.96
CA LEU A 133 -6.23 4.00 5.94
C LEU A 133 -5.28 5.20 5.84
N LEU A 134 -4.82 5.50 4.62
CA LEU A 134 -3.96 6.66 4.37
C LEU A 134 -4.73 7.89 3.89
N ALA A 135 -5.70 7.71 3.01
CA ALA A 135 -6.44 8.83 2.40
C ALA A 135 -7.84 8.95 2.99
N SER A 136 -8.57 10.01 2.63
CA SER A 136 -9.93 10.27 3.09
C SER A 136 -10.04 10.33 4.62
N ARG A 137 -9.00 10.85 5.28
CA ARG A 137 -8.97 11.03 6.74
C ARG A 137 -8.31 12.35 7.10
N TRP A 138 -8.84 13.00 8.10
CA TRP A 138 -8.25 14.19 8.68
C TRP A 138 -7.38 13.82 9.88
N ILE A 139 -6.17 14.34 9.95
CA ILE A 139 -5.26 14.22 11.10
C ILE A 139 -5.13 15.57 11.79
N SER A 140 -4.59 16.53 11.09
CA SER A 140 -4.54 17.94 11.50
C SER A 140 -4.42 18.83 10.27
N ASP A 141 -4.65 20.09 10.48
CA ASP A 141 -4.59 21.08 9.42
C ASP A 141 -3.19 21.33 8.88
N GLU A 142 -2.17 21.11 9.71
CA GLU A 142 -0.76 21.33 9.38
C GLU A 142 -0.20 20.25 8.46
N VAL A 143 -0.77 19.05 8.53
CA VAL A 143 -0.26 17.89 7.76
C VAL A 143 -1.15 17.53 6.57
N ASP A 144 -2.33 18.14 6.44
CA ASP A 144 -3.22 17.87 5.31
C ASP A 144 -2.62 18.38 3.99
N VAL A 145 -2.93 17.71 2.90
CA VAL A 145 -2.49 18.15 1.56
C VAL A 145 -3.14 19.48 1.19
N ILE A 146 -2.42 20.30 0.44
CA ILE A 146 -2.93 21.57 -0.09
C ILE A 146 -3.35 21.36 -1.55
N ASN A 147 -4.63 21.62 -1.81
CA ASN A 147 -5.20 21.51 -3.14
C ASN A 147 -4.61 22.58 -4.08
N PRO A 148 -3.96 22.19 -5.18
CA PRO A 148 -3.31 23.14 -6.09
C PRO A 148 -4.27 24.07 -6.84
N LYS A 149 -5.55 23.72 -6.94
CA LYS A 149 -6.55 24.58 -7.62
C LYS A 149 -7.11 25.64 -6.73
N THR A 150 -7.27 25.34 -5.45
CA THR A 150 -7.95 26.24 -4.49
C THR A 150 -7.01 26.90 -3.51
N GLY A 151 -5.79 26.38 -3.36
CA GLY A 151 -4.84 26.79 -2.31
C GLY A 151 -5.30 26.45 -0.89
N LYS A 152 -6.37 25.67 -0.74
CA LYS A 152 -6.93 25.27 0.54
C LYS A 152 -6.57 23.83 0.86
N ARG A 153 -6.75 23.44 2.12
CA ARG A 153 -6.60 22.06 2.57
C ARG A 153 -7.55 21.10 1.87
N GLY A 154 -7.19 19.85 1.88
CA GLY A 154 -7.91 18.76 1.23
C GLY A 154 -7.42 18.52 -0.19
N GLY A 155 -7.25 17.25 -0.52
CA GLY A 155 -6.82 16.81 -1.84
C GLY A 155 -7.90 16.96 -2.91
N MET A 156 -7.47 16.83 -4.15
CA MET A 156 -8.36 16.90 -5.31
C MET A 156 -9.19 15.64 -5.48
N THR A 157 -8.73 14.52 -4.95
CA THR A 157 -9.30 13.20 -5.18
C THR A 157 -10.00 12.66 -3.93
N PHE A 158 -9.34 12.76 -2.78
CA PHE A 158 -9.78 12.08 -1.55
C PHE A 158 -10.29 13.02 -0.46
N GLY A 159 -10.36 14.32 -0.70
CA GLY A 159 -10.71 15.29 0.34
C GLY A 159 -9.58 15.44 1.37
N SER A 160 -9.89 15.49 2.66
CA SER A 160 -8.87 15.51 3.71
C SER A 160 -8.00 14.27 3.62
N SER A 161 -6.70 14.49 3.45
CA SER A 161 -5.71 13.42 3.32
C SER A 161 -4.36 13.91 3.86
N PRO A 162 -3.77 13.24 4.83
CA PRO A 162 -2.48 13.67 5.33
C PRO A 162 -1.40 13.48 4.26
N CYS A 163 -0.54 14.50 4.11
CA CYS A 163 0.60 14.42 3.22
C CYS A 163 1.66 13.49 3.80
N LEU A 164 2.03 12.43 3.06
CA LEU A 164 3.05 11.47 3.50
C LEU A 164 4.46 12.07 3.55
N CYS A 165 4.64 13.25 2.99
CA CYS A 165 5.88 14.03 3.05
C CYS A 165 5.84 15.11 4.15
N SER A 166 4.88 15.05 5.07
CA SER A 166 4.89 15.79 6.34
C SER A 166 5.63 14.99 7.42
N ASP A 167 5.91 15.63 8.56
CA ASP A 167 6.48 14.94 9.72
C ASP A 167 5.58 13.81 10.21
N TRP A 168 4.26 14.01 10.14
CA TRP A 168 3.29 12.94 10.47
C TRP A 168 3.49 11.70 9.58
N GLY A 169 3.72 11.87 8.28
CA GLY A 169 3.92 10.73 7.37
C GLY A 169 5.12 9.89 7.75
N TYR A 170 6.22 10.52 8.15
CA TYR A 170 7.41 9.81 8.61
C TYR A 170 7.17 9.08 9.94
N GLU A 171 6.48 9.72 10.87
CA GLU A 171 6.10 9.11 12.14
C GLU A 171 5.13 7.94 11.93
N TYR A 172 4.16 8.08 11.02
CA TYR A 172 3.23 7.02 10.65
C TYR A 172 3.98 5.77 10.16
N PHE A 173 4.90 5.91 9.23
CA PHE A 173 5.68 4.76 8.73
C PHE A 173 6.53 4.11 9.82
N HIS A 174 7.12 4.89 10.70
CA HIS A 174 7.84 4.37 11.86
C HIS A 174 6.92 3.57 12.79
N LYS A 175 5.75 4.11 13.12
CA LYS A 175 4.76 3.44 13.97
C LYS A 175 4.27 2.13 13.35
N ILE A 176 3.93 2.13 12.07
CA ILE A 176 3.49 0.92 11.36
C ILE A 176 4.59 -0.16 11.42
N LYS A 177 5.83 0.16 11.07
CA LYS A 177 6.94 -0.80 11.15
C LYS A 177 7.10 -1.37 12.56
N THR A 178 7.14 -0.50 13.56
CA THR A 178 7.26 -0.89 14.98
C THR A 178 6.11 -1.79 15.43
N PHE A 179 4.88 -1.48 15.00
CA PHE A 179 3.71 -2.31 15.33
C PHE A 179 3.84 -3.73 14.77
N PHE A 180 4.23 -3.87 13.51
CA PHE A 180 4.44 -5.17 12.89
C PHE A 180 5.59 -5.96 13.51
N GLU A 181 6.73 -5.31 13.76
CA GLU A 181 7.89 -5.93 14.42
C GLU A 181 7.55 -6.49 15.80
N LYS A 182 6.82 -5.70 16.60
CA LYS A 182 6.52 -6.07 17.98
C LYS A 182 5.35 -7.03 18.12
N THR A 183 4.31 -6.92 17.28
CA THR A 183 3.14 -7.81 17.33
C THR A 183 3.37 -9.12 16.59
N GLY A 184 4.19 -9.12 15.54
CA GLY A 184 4.40 -10.26 14.66
C GLY A 184 3.27 -10.48 13.65
N MET A 185 2.39 -9.51 13.41
CA MET A 185 1.38 -9.62 12.34
C MET A 185 2.03 -9.87 10.99
N ARG A 186 1.30 -10.56 10.08
CA ARG A 186 1.81 -11.03 8.79
C ARG A 186 1.02 -10.56 7.58
N CYS A 187 0.04 -9.69 7.78
CA CYS A 187 -0.68 -9.06 6.67
C CYS A 187 -0.95 -7.60 6.96
N PHE A 188 -0.68 -6.77 5.98
CA PHE A 188 -1.02 -5.35 6.00
C PHE A 188 -2.03 -5.03 4.91
N GLU A 189 -3.26 -4.75 5.29
CA GLU A 189 -4.27 -4.20 4.40
C GLU A 189 -4.20 -2.68 4.45
N HIS A 190 -3.74 -2.06 3.36
CA HIS A 190 -3.46 -0.65 3.30
C HIS A 190 -4.34 0.02 2.24
N ASP A 191 -5.27 0.84 2.70
CA ASP A 191 -6.23 1.53 1.85
C ASP A 191 -5.87 3.01 1.69
N GLY A 192 -6.31 3.59 0.56
CA GLY A 192 -5.95 4.96 0.21
C GLY A 192 -4.46 5.15 -0.08
N SER A 193 -3.74 4.06 -0.34
CA SER A 193 -2.32 4.04 -0.63
C SER A 193 -1.98 4.28 -2.11
N TYR A 194 -2.89 4.86 -2.87
CA TYR A 194 -2.63 5.35 -4.22
C TYR A 194 -1.46 6.34 -4.21
N PRO A 195 -0.95 6.79 -5.37
CA PRO A 195 0.19 7.74 -5.40
C PRO A 195 0.07 8.98 -4.51
N GLY A 196 -1.06 9.14 -3.84
CA GLY A 196 -1.38 10.27 -2.99
C GLY A 196 -2.02 11.40 -3.78
N ASP A 197 -2.69 12.31 -3.09
CA ASP A 197 -3.12 13.56 -3.68
C ASP A 197 -1.92 14.47 -3.94
N PHE A 198 -2.01 15.31 -4.98
CA PHE A 198 -1.04 16.39 -5.17
C PHE A 198 -1.07 17.33 -3.97
N CYS A 199 0.09 17.73 -3.48
CA CYS A 199 0.20 18.68 -2.38
C CYS A 199 0.95 19.93 -2.84
N ALA A 200 0.27 21.06 -2.84
CA ALA A 200 0.88 22.34 -3.17
C ALA A 200 1.52 23.05 -1.96
N SER A 201 1.61 22.39 -0.81
CA SER A 201 2.30 22.92 0.36
C SER A 201 3.77 23.17 0.04
N THR A 202 4.31 24.25 0.57
CA THR A 202 5.74 24.57 0.53
C THR A 202 6.36 24.56 1.93
N VAL A 203 5.59 24.10 2.92
CA VAL A 203 6.04 24.02 4.33
C VAL A 203 6.19 22.61 4.83
N HIS A 204 5.70 21.60 4.09
CA HIS A 204 5.97 20.21 4.43
C HIS A 204 7.45 19.88 4.17
N PRO A 205 8.16 19.26 5.12
CA PRO A 205 9.63 19.22 5.08
C PRO A 205 10.23 18.29 4.02
N HIS A 206 9.45 17.34 3.50
CA HIS A 206 9.97 16.26 2.66
C HIS A 206 9.51 16.33 1.19
N HIS A 207 8.98 17.48 0.77
CA HIS A 207 8.82 17.88 -0.64
C HIS A 207 8.90 19.40 -0.74
N LYS A 208 9.19 19.91 -1.94
CA LYS A 208 9.34 21.36 -2.19
C LYS A 208 7.99 22.03 -2.54
N GLY A 209 7.05 21.26 -3.05
CA GLY A 209 5.76 21.77 -3.49
C GLY A 209 5.03 20.84 -4.45
N LEU A 210 4.16 21.41 -5.29
CA LEU A 210 3.29 20.65 -6.18
C LEU A 210 4.05 19.67 -7.08
N LYS A 211 5.18 20.08 -7.64
CA LYS A 211 5.85 19.34 -8.72
C LYS A 211 6.51 18.04 -8.26
N ASP A 212 6.96 17.96 -7.03
CA ASP A 212 7.64 16.78 -6.48
C ASP A 212 6.84 16.04 -5.41
N SER A 213 5.70 16.60 -4.97
CA SER A 213 4.94 16.06 -3.84
C SER A 213 4.45 14.64 -4.05
N GLN A 214 3.82 14.35 -5.20
CA GLN A 214 3.27 13.02 -5.47
C GLN A 214 4.37 11.99 -5.68
N TRP A 215 5.46 12.38 -6.34
CA TRP A 215 6.63 11.54 -6.53
C TRP A 215 7.23 11.09 -5.19
N ASN A 216 7.46 12.05 -4.29
CA ASN A 216 8.05 11.75 -2.98
C ASN A 216 7.12 10.90 -2.10
N GLN A 217 5.82 11.18 -2.10
CA GLN A 217 4.83 10.35 -1.40
C GLN A 217 4.80 8.92 -1.93
N PHE A 218 4.81 8.74 -3.25
CA PHE A 218 4.83 7.42 -3.87
C PHE A 218 6.09 6.62 -3.48
N HIS A 219 7.26 7.24 -3.51
CA HIS A 219 8.49 6.60 -3.07
C HIS A 219 8.44 6.16 -1.61
N LYS A 220 7.88 7.00 -0.74
CA LYS A 220 7.76 6.70 0.68
C LYS A 220 6.90 5.47 0.95
N VAL A 221 5.76 5.37 0.27
CA VAL A 221 4.89 4.18 0.37
C VAL A 221 5.59 2.95 -0.21
N THR A 222 6.27 3.09 -1.33
CA THR A 222 7.01 1.99 -1.96
C THR A 222 8.13 1.46 -1.05
N GLU A 223 8.85 2.33 -0.36
CA GLU A 223 9.85 1.91 0.64
C GLU A 223 9.23 1.09 1.78
N LEU A 224 8.04 1.47 2.26
CA LEU A 224 7.31 0.69 3.26
C LEU A 224 6.96 -0.70 2.72
N TYR A 225 6.46 -0.78 1.49
CA TYR A 225 6.04 -2.05 0.90
C TYR A 225 7.22 -2.99 0.63
N HIS A 226 8.36 -2.47 0.17
CA HIS A 226 9.58 -3.26 0.06
C HIS A 226 9.99 -3.83 1.42
N TRP A 227 10.02 -2.99 2.46
CA TRP A 227 10.33 -3.43 3.82
C TRP A 227 9.34 -4.52 4.30
N MET A 228 8.04 -4.37 4.04
CA MET A 228 7.04 -5.39 4.38
C MET A 228 7.33 -6.73 3.71
N CYS A 229 7.59 -6.71 2.40
CA CYS A 229 7.91 -7.93 1.65
C CYS A 229 9.20 -8.59 2.14
N GLU A 230 10.24 -7.82 2.41
CA GLU A 230 11.52 -8.32 2.95
C GLU A 230 11.36 -8.96 4.34
N ASN A 231 10.36 -8.53 5.10
CA ASN A 231 10.02 -9.10 6.42
C ASN A 231 8.92 -10.18 6.36
N GLY A 232 8.54 -10.64 5.16
CA GLY A 232 7.56 -11.71 4.96
C GLY A 232 6.14 -11.32 5.36
N ILE A 233 5.79 -10.04 5.24
CA ILE A 233 4.45 -9.50 5.50
C ILE A 233 3.69 -9.44 4.19
N TYR A 234 2.55 -10.13 4.13
CA TYR A 234 1.66 -10.11 2.98
C TYR A 234 0.99 -8.74 2.83
N LEU A 235 1.02 -8.18 1.62
CA LEU A 235 0.41 -6.89 1.31
C LEU A 235 -0.93 -7.08 0.60
N ASN A 236 -1.99 -6.59 1.22
CA ASN A 236 -3.31 -6.46 0.62
C ASN A 236 -3.56 -5.00 0.25
N VAL A 237 -3.07 -4.59 -0.92
CA VAL A 237 -3.05 -3.18 -1.36
C VAL A 237 -3.58 -3.05 -2.79
N PRO A 238 -3.93 -1.83 -3.23
CA PRO A 238 -4.31 -1.57 -4.63
C PRO A 238 -3.24 -1.96 -5.65
N ASP A 239 -3.65 -2.23 -6.86
CA ASP A 239 -2.83 -2.71 -7.99
C ASP A 239 -1.60 -1.88 -8.31
N PHE A 240 -1.64 -0.58 -7.99
CA PHE A 240 -0.58 0.36 -8.33
C PHE A 240 0.82 -0.02 -7.82
N TYR A 241 0.88 -0.88 -6.80
CA TYR A 241 2.12 -1.18 -6.10
C TYR A 241 2.61 -2.62 -6.24
N PHE A 242 1.89 -3.52 -6.90
CA PHE A 242 2.23 -4.94 -6.86
C PHE A 242 3.63 -5.26 -7.41
N LEU A 243 4.07 -4.55 -8.45
CA LEU A 243 5.43 -4.69 -9.00
C LEU A 243 6.49 -3.87 -8.24
N ASN A 244 6.06 -3.03 -7.30
CA ASN A 244 6.93 -2.24 -6.43
C ASN A 244 7.02 -2.82 -5.01
N GLY A 245 6.70 -4.11 -4.85
CA GLY A 245 6.82 -4.80 -3.57
C GLY A 245 5.54 -5.35 -2.99
N SER A 246 4.36 -4.95 -3.48
CA SER A 246 3.12 -5.55 -2.99
C SER A 246 3.03 -7.02 -3.39
N THR A 247 2.37 -7.82 -2.56
CA THR A 247 2.20 -9.26 -2.76
C THR A 247 0.90 -9.60 -3.45
N LYS A 248 0.07 -8.62 -3.77
CA LYS A 248 -1.24 -8.81 -4.38
C LYS A 248 -1.33 -8.17 -5.75
N VAL A 249 -2.00 -8.84 -6.66
CA VAL A 249 -2.26 -8.43 -8.05
C VAL A 249 -3.66 -7.83 -8.16
N GLY A 250 -4.08 -6.96 -7.32
CA GLY A 250 -5.33 -6.22 -7.44
C GLY A 250 -6.64 -7.00 -7.62
N ILE A 251 -6.60 -8.31 -7.63
CA ILE A 251 -7.76 -9.17 -7.94
C ILE A 251 -8.81 -9.17 -6.83
N GLY A 252 -8.49 -8.67 -5.67
CA GLY A 252 -9.39 -8.73 -4.53
C GLY A 252 -9.79 -7.40 -3.94
N TYR A 253 -9.42 -6.31 -4.57
CA TYR A 253 -9.71 -4.96 -4.08
C TYR A 253 -10.79 -4.25 -4.91
N ARG A 254 -11.65 -4.98 -5.57
CA ARG A 254 -12.76 -4.42 -6.35
C ARG A 254 -14.07 -4.64 -5.64
#